data_c43adf114710a32d6fa5dccb37ff2fbf
#
_entry.id   c43adf114710a32d6fa5dccb37ff2fbf
#
_cell.length_a   1.000
_cell.length_b   1.000
_cell.length_c   1.000
_cell.angle_alpha   90.00
_cell.angle_beta   90.00
_cell.angle_gamma   90.00
#
_symmetry.space_group_name_H-M   'P 1'
#
loop_
_entity.id
_entity.type
_entity.pdbx_description
1 polymer ?
#
loop_
_entity_poly.entity_id
_entity_poly.type
_entity_poly.pdbx_seq_one_letter_code
_entity_poly.pdbx_strand_id
1 'polypeptide(L)'
;MRIWARLIYDNHILKDTVIEDYGEDTRTHKIFNVVDKICSEFDLSRPIWLDATVEDFKRHSKCRFGKDNFIDSIDFDYMEFQVLEED
;
A
#
# COMPACT_ATOMS: atom_id res chain seq x y z
N MET A 1 8.03 -11.00 -5.48
CA MET A 1 6.82 -10.42 -4.85
C MET A 1 6.18 -9.42 -5.80
N ARG A 2 4.89 -9.55 -6.03
CA ARG A 2 4.12 -8.59 -6.82
C ARG A 2 3.05 -8.00 -5.94
N ILE A 3 2.95 -6.68 -5.97
CA ILE A 3 2.01 -5.93 -5.13
C ILE A 3 1.22 -4.97 -6.00
N TRP A 4 -0.09 -4.97 -5.81
CA TRP A 4 -1.02 -4.07 -6.48
C TRP A 4 -1.51 -3.02 -5.50
N ALA A 5 -1.35 -1.76 -5.85
CA ALA A 5 -1.86 -0.64 -5.07
C ALA A 5 -2.82 0.17 -5.91
N ARG A 6 -3.90 0.64 -5.29
CA ARG A 6 -4.91 1.42 -5.97
C ARG A 6 -5.50 2.48 -5.06
N LEU A 7 -5.74 3.65 -5.61
CA LEU A 7 -6.44 4.73 -4.91
C LEU A 7 -7.92 4.62 -5.22
N ILE A 8 -8.74 4.53 -4.18
CA ILE A 8 -10.19 4.37 -4.31
C ILE A 8 -10.90 5.64 -3.85
N TYR A 9 -11.81 6.13 -4.67
CA TYR A 9 -12.67 7.26 -4.35
C TYR A 9 -14.09 6.97 -4.87
N ASP A 10 -15.06 7.06 -3.98
CA ASP A 10 -16.48 6.81 -4.31
C ASP A 10 -16.66 5.48 -5.06
N ASN A 11 -16.00 4.43 -4.57
CA ASN A 11 -16.00 3.06 -5.12
C ASN A 11 -15.37 2.94 -6.52
N HIS A 12 -14.65 3.96 -6.98
CA HIS A 12 -13.95 3.94 -8.26
C HIS A 12 -12.45 3.96 -8.06
N ILE A 13 -11.74 3.27 -8.94
CA ILE A 13 -10.28 3.33 -8.96
C ILE A 13 -9.84 4.60 -9.68
N LEU A 14 -9.18 5.50 -8.96
CA LEU A 14 -8.62 6.73 -9.56
C LEU A 14 -7.30 6.45 -10.25
N LYS A 15 -6.44 5.68 -9.61
CA LYS A 15 -5.10 5.31 -10.10
C LYS A 15 -4.76 3.94 -9.53
N ASP A 16 -3.95 3.18 -10.25
CA ASP A 16 -3.39 1.95 -9.73
C ASP A 16 -1.99 1.72 -10.30
N THR A 17 -1.26 0.85 -9.64
CA THR A 17 0.06 0.43 -10.10
C THR A 17 0.38 -0.96 -9.54
N VAL A 18 1.19 -1.72 -10.25
CA VAL A 18 1.75 -2.99 -9.78
C VAL A 18 3.26 -2.82 -9.68
N ILE A 19 3.79 -3.10 -8.50
CA ILE A 19 5.23 -3.06 -8.24
C ILE A 19 5.72 -4.49 -8.04
N GLU A 20 6.83 -4.83 -8.67
CA GLU A 20 7.48 -6.12 -8.53
C GLU A 20 8.81 -5.93 -7.80
N ASP A 21 9.11 -6.81 -6.85
CA ASP A 21 10.37 -6.83 -6.12
C ASP A 21 10.78 -8.28 -5.90
N TYR A 22 11.77 -8.73 -6.67
CA TYR A 22 12.32 -10.09 -6.60
C TYR A 22 13.72 -10.11 -5.98
N GLY A 23 14.09 -9.05 -5.28
CA GLY A 23 15.37 -8.96 -4.58
C GLY A 23 15.48 -9.96 -3.43
N GLU A 24 16.66 -10.01 -2.82
CA GLU A 24 16.97 -10.95 -1.73
C GLU A 24 16.72 -10.40 -0.33
N ASP A 25 16.08 -9.24 -0.23
CA ASP A 25 15.79 -8.61 1.05
C ASP A 25 14.69 -9.38 1.80
N THR A 26 14.54 -9.07 3.09
CA THR A 26 13.47 -9.67 3.91
C THR A 26 12.10 -9.23 3.39
N ARG A 27 11.07 -10.01 3.70
CA ARG A 27 9.69 -9.68 3.32
C ARG A 27 9.29 -8.31 3.86
N THR A 28 9.60 -8.03 5.12
CA THR A 28 9.28 -6.74 5.75
C THR A 28 9.91 -5.57 5.03
N HIS A 29 11.20 -5.66 4.71
CA HIS A 29 11.89 -4.60 3.98
C HIS A 29 11.34 -4.42 2.56
N LYS A 30 11.01 -5.51 1.88
CA LYS A 30 10.38 -5.45 0.55
C LYS A 30 9.06 -4.71 0.61
N ILE A 31 8.22 -5.01 1.60
CA ILE A 31 6.93 -4.35 1.80
C ILE A 31 7.14 -2.83 1.97
N PHE A 32 8.04 -2.42 2.85
CA PHE A 32 8.31 -1.00 3.07
C PHE A 32 8.88 -0.32 1.83
N ASN A 33 9.78 -0.98 1.12
CA ASN A 33 10.37 -0.44 -0.11
C ASN A 33 9.29 -0.25 -1.20
N VAL A 34 8.38 -1.21 -1.31
CA VAL A 34 7.29 -1.13 -2.29
C VAL A 34 6.31 -0.01 -1.93
N VAL A 35 5.97 0.14 -0.65
CA VAL A 35 5.12 1.26 -0.20
C VAL A 35 5.77 2.59 -0.56
N ASP A 36 7.08 2.74 -0.34
CA ASP A 36 7.81 3.95 -0.70
C ASP A 36 7.73 4.25 -2.20
N LYS A 37 7.91 3.23 -3.03
CA LYS A 37 7.83 3.36 -4.49
C LYS A 37 6.43 3.77 -4.94
N ILE A 38 5.40 3.17 -4.36
CA ILE A 38 4.01 3.49 -4.67
C ILE A 38 3.71 4.93 -4.29
N CYS A 39 4.09 5.36 -3.09
CA CYS A 39 3.86 6.71 -2.63
C CYS A 39 4.60 7.74 -3.49
N SER A 40 5.81 7.41 -3.90
CA SER A 40 6.57 8.26 -4.84
C SER A 40 5.85 8.40 -6.18
N GLU A 41 5.33 7.29 -6.71
CA GLU A 41 4.60 7.29 -7.99
C GLU A 41 3.30 8.10 -7.91
N PHE A 42 2.58 8.00 -6.79
CA PHE A 42 1.31 8.69 -6.59
C PHE A 42 1.46 10.08 -5.97
N ASP A 43 2.69 10.52 -5.73
CA ASP A 43 2.98 11.82 -5.11
C ASP A 43 2.31 11.94 -3.72
N LEU A 44 2.47 10.91 -2.90
CA LEU A 44 1.93 10.84 -1.55
C LEU A 44 3.05 10.78 -0.53
N SER A 45 2.79 11.30 0.68
CA SER A 45 3.65 11.03 1.82
C SER A 45 3.48 9.57 2.26
N ARG A 46 4.50 9.05 2.96
CA ARG A 46 4.48 7.66 3.44
C ARG A 46 3.36 7.46 4.45
N PRO A 47 2.52 6.41 4.31
CA PRO A 47 1.46 6.15 5.28
C PRO A 47 2.02 5.60 6.59
N ILE A 48 1.23 5.77 7.65
CA ILE A 48 1.52 5.21 8.98
C ILE A 48 0.87 3.83 9.07
N TRP A 49 1.65 2.84 9.49
CA TRP A 49 1.15 1.50 9.77
C TRP A 49 0.54 1.47 11.18
N LEU A 50 -0.78 1.60 11.25
CA LEU A 50 -1.51 1.46 12.51
C LEU A 50 -1.69 -0.02 12.85
N ASP A 51 -1.95 -0.33 14.11
CA ASP A 51 -2.11 -1.72 14.56
C ASP A 51 -3.18 -2.46 13.77
N ALA A 52 -4.32 -1.83 13.51
CA ALA A 52 -5.40 -2.42 12.70
C ALA A 52 -4.95 -2.71 11.28
N THR A 53 -4.15 -1.81 10.68
CA THR A 53 -3.61 -1.97 9.32
C THR A 53 -2.68 -3.19 9.26
N VAL A 54 -1.79 -3.32 10.24
CA VAL A 54 -0.86 -4.44 10.34
C VAL A 54 -1.63 -5.77 10.49
N GLU A 55 -2.65 -5.79 11.35
CA GLU A 55 -3.47 -6.98 11.57
C GLU A 55 -4.19 -7.43 10.30
N ASP A 56 -4.80 -6.48 9.57
CA ASP A 56 -5.47 -6.78 8.31
C ASP A 56 -4.49 -7.33 7.28
N PHE A 57 -3.31 -6.73 7.20
CA PHE A 57 -2.28 -7.17 6.25
C PHE A 57 -1.77 -8.57 6.57
N LYS A 58 -1.56 -8.87 7.85
CA LYS A 58 -1.14 -10.20 8.28
C LYS A 58 -2.18 -11.27 7.96
N ARG A 59 -3.47 -10.94 8.11
CA ARG A 59 -4.56 -11.89 7.88
C ARG A 59 -4.87 -12.12 6.42
N HIS A 60 -4.83 -11.06 5.62
CA HIS A 60 -5.40 -11.07 4.26
C HIS A 60 -4.38 -10.80 3.17
N SER A 61 -3.12 -10.50 3.52
CA SER A 61 -2.10 -10.00 2.58
C SER A 61 -2.61 -8.77 1.81
N LYS A 62 -3.52 -8.02 2.45
CA LYS A 62 -4.18 -6.86 1.90
C LYS A 62 -4.56 -5.93 3.05
N CYS A 63 -4.42 -4.63 2.83
CA CYS A 63 -4.85 -3.63 3.80
C CYS A 63 -5.24 -2.34 3.09
N ARG A 64 -5.84 -1.42 3.85
CA ARG A 64 -6.26 -0.10 3.39
C ARG A 64 -5.58 0.97 4.20
N PHE A 65 -5.04 1.96 3.52
CA PHE A 65 -4.50 3.17 4.14
C PHE A 65 -5.50 4.29 3.89
N GLY A 66 -6.27 4.64 4.91
CA GLY A 66 -7.27 5.71 4.84
C GLY A 66 -6.76 7.01 5.45
N LYS A 67 -7.68 7.90 5.78
CA LYS A 67 -7.36 9.23 6.33
C LYS A 67 -6.52 9.14 7.60
N ASP A 68 -6.76 8.13 8.44
CA ASP A 68 -6.04 7.98 9.71
C ASP A 68 -4.60 7.50 9.52
N ASN A 69 -4.29 6.99 8.35
CA ASN A 69 -2.95 6.48 8.04
C ASN A 69 -2.03 7.52 7.40
N PHE A 70 -2.54 8.71 7.07
CA PHE A 70 -1.74 9.77 6.47
C PHE A 70 -1.73 11.00 7.35
N ILE A 71 -0.56 11.62 7.51
CA ILE A 71 -0.44 12.89 8.24
C ILE A 71 -1.06 14.02 7.41
N ASP A 72 -0.79 14.01 6.10
CA ASP A 72 -1.32 15.01 5.18
C ASP A 72 -2.75 14.66 4.76
N SER A 73 -3.50 15.68 4.34
CA SER A 73 -4.83 15.46 3.75
C SER A 73 -4.70 14.67 2.44
N ILE A 74 -5.65 13.77 2.21
CA ILE A 74 -5.71 12.98 0.99
C ILE A 74 -7.01 13.29 0.24
N ASP A 75 -6.97 13.20 -1.09
CA ASP A 75 -8.10 13.51 -1.97
C ASP A 75 -8.84 12.26 -2.44
N PHE A 76 -8.67 11.16 -1.74
CA PHE A 76 -9.31 9.86 -2.03
C PHE A 76 -9.76 9.24 -0.72
N ASP A 77 -10.54 8.16 -0.79
CA ASP A 77 -11.06 7.50 0.41
C ASP A 77 -10.02 6.63 1.08
N TYR A 78 -9.30 5.81 0.31
CA TYR A 78 -8.21 4.98 0.82
C TYR A 78 -7.34 4.49 -0.33
N MET A 79 -6.12 4.10 0.03
CA MET A 79 -5.24 3.35 -0.86
C MET A 79 -5.29 1.88 -0.44
N GLU A 80 -5.71 1.00 -1.34
CA GLU A 80 -5.70 -0.43 -1.10
C GLU A 80 -4.38 -1.02 -1.57
N PHE A 81 -3.78 -1.84 -0.73
CA PHE A 81 -2.46 -2.42 -0.92
C PHE A 81 -2.61 -3.93 -0.79
N GLN A 82 -2.29 -4.67 -1.84
CA GLN A 82 -2.52 -6.10 -1.90
C GLN A 82 -1.33 -6.84 -2.48
N VAL A 83 -0.87 -7.88 -1.78
CA VAL A 83 0.13 -8.80 -2.32
C VAL A 83 -0.58 -9.75 -3.26
N LEU A 84 -0.19 -9.71 -4.54
CA LEU A 84 -0.74 -10.62 -5.56
C LEU A 84 0.04 -11.92 -5.62
N GLU A 85 1.34 -11.86 -5.38
CA GLU A 85 2.24 -13.01 -5.53
C GLU A 85 3.40 -12.88 -4.56
N GLU A 86 3.59 -13.88 -3.72
CA GLU A 86 4.74 -13.98 -2.82
C GLU A 86 5.95 -14.54 -3.54
N ASP A 87 7.13 -14.37 -2.96
CA ASP A 87 8.36 -14.97 -3.50
C ASP A 87 8.41 -16.47 -3.27
#